data_be6288059c6959da0824077610910f9d
#
_entry.id   be6288059c6959da0824077610910f9d
#
_cell.length_a   1.000
_cell.length_b   1.000
_cell.length_c   1.000
_cell.angle_alpha   90.00
_cell.angle_beta   90.00
_cell.angle_gamma   90.00
#
_symmetry.space_group_name_H-M   'P 1'
#
loop_
_entity.id
_entity.type
_entity.pdbx_description
1 polymer ?
#
loop_
_entity_poly.entity_id
_entity_poly.type
_entity_poly.pdbx_seq_one_letter_code
_entity_poly.pdbx_strand_id
1 'polypeptide(L)'
;MIIANPISDLVFKWLMSNDRIARFFLETLLEQDILEVHLKPQELPYFNKEDDASLSAALTVMRLDFVATIKTADGEHKKVLIEIQKARNTIDVMRFRNYLAEHYKQEDEIETDKGKQYVALPIITIYLLGFKLQNVDTPALKVATQYINQVNHEVMNIKSDLIEKLTHESYIVQIPRIEAKLNTRLEQLLSFFEQNYFTDSSGLIKEYPYPLENDLMKLIADELHYLGTDPQKQQYLATEKEAMRVYKHELFEIELEVEENKIALEKMKKTLEENKKTIEEKDKALQDALDKIAEFERNKNDSQ
;
A
#
# COMPACT_ATOMS: atom_id res chain seq x y z
N MET A 1 28.04 -12.81 -0.67
CA MET A 1 27.19 -13.51 -1.68
C MET A 1 26.36 -12.48 -2.42
N ILE A 2 26.28 -12.56 -3.74
CA ILE A 2 25.41 -11.68 -4.55
C ILE A 2 23.97 -12.21 -4.47
N ILE A 3 23.00 -11.33 -4.23
CA ILE A 3 21.57 -11.66 -4.12
C ILE A 3 20.72 -10.63 -4.87
N ALA A 4 19.53 -11.03 -5.32
CA ALA A 4 18.51 -10.09 -5.77
C ALA A 4 17.96 -9.28 -4.59
N ASN A 5 17.58 -8.04 -4.82
CA ASN A 5 17.03 -7.17 -3.77
C ASN A 5 15.57 -7.53 -3.47
N PRO A 6 15.24 -8.05 -2.27
CA PRO A 6 13.90 -8.52 -1.94
C PRO A 6 12.85 -7.39 -1.77
N ILE A 7 13.26 -6.12 -1.84
CA ILE A 7 12.31 -4.99 -1.90
C ILE A 7 11.68 -4.83 -3.29
N SER A 8 12.22 -5.47 -4.34
CA SER A 8 11.58 -5.55 -5.65
C SER A 8 10.33 -6.42 -5.56
N ASP A 9 9.20 -5.93 -6.09
CA ASP A 9 7.90 -6.61 -6.01
C ASP A 9 7.96 -8.01 -6.64
N LEU A 10 8.66 -8.12 -7.76
CA LEU A 10 8.83 -9.40 -8.46
C LEU A 10 9.72 -10.37 -7.69
N VAL A 11 10.84 -9.88 -7.12
CA VAL A 11 11.72 -10.70 -6.27
C VAL A 11 10.98 -11.21 -5.05
N PHE A 12 10.22 -10.32 -4.38
CA PHE A 12 9.43 -10.67 -3.22
C PHE A 12 8.38 -11.73 -3.55
N LYS A 13 7.64 -11.56 -4.65
CA LYS A 13 6.65 -12.54 -5.11
C LYS A 13 7.27 -13.91 -5.39
N TRP A 14 8.41 -13.95 -6.08
CA TRP A 14 9.13 -15.21 -6.32
C TRP A 14 9.64 -15.83 -5.03
N LEU A 15 10.23 -15.04 -4.14
CA LEU A 15 10.71 -15.52 -2.84
C LEU A 15 9.55 -16.14 -2.02
N MET A 16 8.42 -15.42 -1.95
CA MET A 16 7.24 -15.86 -1.21
C MET A 16 6.45 -16.99 -1.90
N SER A 17 6.72 -17.29 -3.18
CA SER A 17 6.14 -18.47 -3.84
C SER A 17 6.69 -19.81 -3.32
N ASN A 18 7.80 -19.79 -2.58
CA ASN A 18 8.31 -20.94 -1.87
C ASN A 18 7.62 -21.06 -0.49
N ASP A 19 6.76 -22.06 -0.32
CA ASP A 19 5.94 -22.23 0.90
C ASP A 19 6.77 -22.27 2.18
N ARG A 20 7.98 -22.87 2.16
CA ARG A 20 8.85 -22.93 3.32
C ARG A 20 9.39 -21.56 3.71
N ILE A 21 9.72 -20.75 2.70
CA ILE A 21 10.19 -19.36 2.92
C ILE A 21 9.05 -18.49 3.37
N ALA A 22 7.88 -18.57 2.71
CA ALA A 22 6.69 -17.81 3.08
C ALA A 22 6.26 -18.10 4.52
N ARG A 23 6.23 -19.38 4.89
CA ARG A 23 5.91 -19.81 6.25
C ARG A 23 6.93 -19.25 7.26
N PHE A 24 8.22 -19.42 7.00
CA PHE A 24 9.28 -18.91 7.89
C PHE A 24 9.23 -17.39 8.06
N PHE A 25 8.99 -16.66 6.95
CA PHE A 25 8.84 -15.20 6.96
C PHE A 25 7.67 -14.78 7.86
N LEU A 26 6.50 -15.41 7.68
CA LEU A 26 5.32 -15.10 8.46
C LEU A 26 5.47 -15.50 9.93
N GLU A 27 5.96 -16.70 10.22
CA GLU A 27 6.23 -17.14 11.60
C GLU A 27 7.17 -16.19 12.34
N THR A 28 8.20 -15.70 11.64
CA THR A 28 9.19 -14.81 12.22
C THR A 28 8.63 -13.41 12.49
N LEU A 29 7.84 -12.86 11.55
CA LEU A 29 7.24 -11.53 11.69
C LEU A 29 6.07 -11.50 12.68
N LEU A 30 5.24 -12.53 12.64
CA LEU A 30 4.04 -12.60 13.47
C LEU A 30 4.32 -13.14 14.88
N GLU A 31 5.50 -13.70 15.09
CA GLU A 31 5.87 -14.42 16.33
C GLU A 31 4.83 -15.49 16.71
N GLN A 32 4.34 -16.21 15.68
CA GLN A 32 3.33 -17.25 15.82
C GLN A 32 3.73 -18.47 15.00
N ASP A 33 3.52 -19.67 15.56
CA ASP A 33 3.70 -20.91 14.81
C ASP A 33 2.57 -21.09 13.80
N ILE A 34 2.92 -21.38 12.55
CA ILE A 34 1.98 -21.52 11.44
C ILE A 34 2.01 -22.96 10.94
N LEU A 35 0.86 -23.61 10.92
CA LEU A 35 0.72 -24.97 10.42
C LEU A 35 0.66 -25.01 8.88
N GLU A 36 -0.13 -24.11 8.31
CA GLU A 36 -0.43 -24.08 6.89
C GLU A 36 -0.38 -22.64 6.36
N VAL A 37 0.16 -22.47 5.14
CA VAL A 37 0.13 -21.23 4.37
C VAL A 37 -0.45 -21.53 3.00
N HIS A 38 -1.56 -20.90 2.67
CA HIS A 38 -2.19 -21.02 1.36
C HIS A 38 -2.07 -19.68 0.63
N LEU A 39 -1.19 -19.64 -0.35
CA LEU A 39 -1.02 -18.47 -1.19
C LEU A 39 -2.24 -18.31 -2.09
N LYS A 40 -2.83 -17.14 -2.12
CA LYS A 40 -3.85 -16.84 -3.14
C LYS A 40 -3.15 -16.59 -4.47
N PRO A 41 -3.67 -17.16 -5.58
CA PRO A 41 -3.12 -16.91 -6.90
C PRO A 41 -3.12 -15.41 -7.16
N GLN A 42 -1.93 -14.85 -7.29
CA GLN A 42 -1.77 -13.52 -7.83
C GLN A 42 -1.62 -13.70 -9.34
N GLU A 43 -2.38 -12.97 -10.13
CA GLU A 43 -2.11 -12.90 -11.56
C GLU A 43 -0.71 -12.28 -11.72
N LEU A 44 0.28 -13.13 -11.97
CA LEU A 44 1.57 -12.67 -12.43
C LEU A 44 1.34 -11.85 -13.70
N PRO A 45 1.99 -10.71 -13.89
CA PRO A 45 1.85 -9.93 -15.11
C PRO A 45 2.19 -10.82 -16.30
N TYR A 46 1.17 -11.17 -17.08
CA TYR A 46 1.36 -11.89 -18.33
C TYR A 46 1.77 -10.84 -19.38
N PHE A 47 3.06 -10.79 -19.68
CA PHE A 47 3.57 -9.95 -20.75
C PHE A 47 3.21 -10.60 -22.10
N ASN A 48 2.03 -10.31 -22.61
CA ASN A 48 1.74 -10.57 -24.02
C ASN A 48 2.55 -9.58 -24.86
N LYS A 49 3.40 -10.09 -25.74
CA LYS A 49 4.28 -9.31 -26.62
C LYS A 49 3.54 -8.47 -27.68
N GLU A 50 2.22 -8.57 -27.79
CA GLU A 50 1.44 -8.03 -28.91
C GLU A 50 0.45 -6.92 -28.54
N ASP A 51 0.18 -6.68 -27.26
CA ASP A 51 -0.70 -5.57 -26.85
C ASP A 51 0.13 -4.42 -26.30
N ASP A 52 -0.39 -3.20 -26.51
CA ASP A 52 0.19 -1.92 -26.06
C ASP A 52 0.65 -1.99 -24.60
N ALA A 53 1.89 -2.46 -24.44
CA ALA A 53 2.41 -3.10 -23.23
C ALA A 53 2.61 -2.14 -22.07
N SER A 54 2.57 -0.81 -22.31
CA SER A 54 2.90 0.20 -21.30
C SER A 54 1.79 0.38 -20.26
N LEU A 55 0.55 0.53 -20.70
CA LEU A 55 -0.58 0.80 -19.81
C LEU A 55 -1.08 -0.46 -19.09
N SER A 56 -1.12 -1.60 -19.79
CA SER A 56 -1.53 -2.88 -19.21
C SER A 56 -0.53 -3.40 -18.17
N ALA A 57 0.78 -3.26 -18.43
CA ALA A 57 1.84 -3.61 -17.47
C ALA A 57 1.82 -2.68 -16.25
N ALA A 58 1.60 -1.38 -16.44
CA ALA A 58 1.48 -0.41 -15.36
C ALA A 58 0.28 -0.67 -14.45
N LEU A 59 -0.88 -1.03 -15.02
CA LEU A 59 -2.09 -1.38 -14.25
C LEU A 59 -1.93 -2.70 -13.47
N THR A 60 -1.12 -3.64 -13.95
CA THR A 60 -0.89 -4.93 -13.29
C THR A 60 0.09 -4.79 -12.10
N VAL A 61 1.01 -3.83 -12.14
CA VAL A 61 1.94 -3.51 -11.05
C VAL A 61 1.24 -2.88 -9.82
N MET A 62 -0.02 -2.46 -9.95
CA MET A 62 -0.77 -1.76 -8.88
C MET A 62 -1.52 -2.69 -7.92
N ARG A 63 -1.35 -4.01 -7.98
CA ARG A 63 -2.02 -4.96 -7.08
C ARG A 63 -1.20 -5.21 -5.81
N LEU A 64 -1.88 -5.67 -4.74
CA LEU A 64 -1.23 -6.11 -3.50
C LEU A 64 -0.09 -7.08 -3.81
N ASP A 65 1.02 -6.89 -3.12
CA ASP A 65 2.22 -7.68 -3.37
C ASP A 65 2.04 -9.14 -2.98
N PHE A 66 1.24 -9.41 -1.92
CA PHE A 66 1.06 -10.76 -1.43
C PHE A 66 -0.21 -10.92 -0.59
N VAL A 67 -0.95 -11.99 -0.82
CA VAL A 67 -2.13 -12.39 -0.05
C VAL A 67 -2.03 -13.87 0.29
N ALA A 68 -2.21 -14.20 1.57
CA ALA A 68 -2.26 -15.59 2.02
C ALA A 68 -3.37 -15.82 3.04
N THR A 69 -3.86 -17.05 3.12
CA THR A 69 -4.59 -17.56 4.28
C THR A 69 -3.64 -18.44 5.07
N ILE A 70 -3.54 -18.21 6.38
CA ILE A 70 -2.71 -19.00 7.28
C ILE A 70 -3.59 -19.75 8.27
N LYS A 71 -3.10 -20.90 8.75
CA LYS A 71 -3.64 -21.63 9.88
C LYS A 71 -2.58 -21.67 10.96
N THR A 72 -2.88 -21.08 12.11
CA THR A 72 -1.97 -21.01 13.26
C THR A 72 -1.99 -22.32 14.07
N ALA A 73 -1.02 -22.52 14.96
CA ALA A 73 -0.90 -23.76 15.75
C ALA A 73 -2.08 -24.00 16.68
N ASP A 74 -2.79 -22.96 17.11
CA ASP A 74 -4.04 -23.02 17.87
C ASP A 74 -5.28 -23.34 17.00
N GLY A 75 -5.09 -23.51 15.68
CA GLY A 75 -6.14 -23.87 14.72
C GLY A 75 -6.92 -22.69 14.16
N GLU A 76 -6.59 -21.45 14.51
CA GLU A 76 -7.22 -20.26 13.94
C GLU A 76 -6.80 -20.04 12.48
N HIS A 77 -7.76 -19.65 11.63
CA HIS A 77 -7.49 -19.22 10.28
C HIS A 77 -7.47 -17.68 10.22
N LYS A 78 -6.47 -17.11 9.54
CA LYS A 78 -6.33 -15.66 9.35
C LYS A 78 -5.93 -15.35 7.91
N LYS A 79 -6.35 -14.18 7.43
CA LYS A 79 -5.93 -13.63 6.14
C LYS A 79 -4.76 -12.68 6.37
N VAL A 80 -3.67 -12.87 5.65
CA VAL A 80 -2.49 -12.00 5.70
C VAL A 80 -2.38 -11.23 4.40
N LEU A 81 -2.26 -9.91 4.51
CA LEU A 81 -2.03 -8.99 3.39
C LEU A 81 -0.67 -8.34 3.57
N ILE A 82 0.21 -8.45 2.57
CA ILE A 82 1.53 -7.81 2.60
C ILE A 82 1.60 -6.77 1.50
N GLU A 83 2.10 -5.59 1.82
CA GLU A 83 2.34 -4.49 0.89
C GLU A 83 3.76 -3.95 1.05
N ILE A 84 4.49 -3.82 -0.06
CA ILE A 84 5.81 -3.17 -0.12
C ILE A 84 5.62 -1.76 -0.64
N GLN A 85 5.77 -0.77 0.22
CA GLN A 85 5.59 0.63 -0.14
C GLN A 85 6.94 1.36 -0.20
N LYS A 86 7.46 1.57 -1.42
CA LYS A 86 8.81 2.11 -1.66
C LYS A 86 8.93 3.61 -1.38
N ALA A 87 7.84 4.38 -1.53
CA ALA A 87 7.82 5.82 -1.34
C ALA A 87 6.63 6.28 -0.48
N ARG A 88 6.80 7.42 0.20
CA ARG A 88 5.73 8.07 0.97
C ARG A 88 4.86 8.88 0.02
N ASN A 89 3.73 8.32 -0.40
CA ASN A 89 2.78 8.97 -1.29
C ASN A 89 1.36 8.83 -0.72
N THR A 90 0.57 9.89 -0.80
CA THR A 90 -0.84 9.88 -0.32
C THR A 90 -1.72 8.95 -1.15
N ILE A 91 -1.43 8.83 -2.44
CA ILE A 91 -2.13 7.94 -3.38
C ILE A 91 -1.96 6.48 -2.94
N ASP A 92 -0.76 6.09 -2.50
CA ASP A 92 -0.47 4.73 -2.06
C ASP A 92 -1.26 4.35 -0.80
N VAL A 93 -1.44 5.30 0.15
CA VAL A 93 -2.26 5.08 1.35
C VAL A 93 -3.73 4.83 0.96
N MET A 94 -4.29 5.61 0.02
CA MET A 94 -5.67 5.42 -0.44
C MET A 94 -5.83 4.13 -1.22
N ARG A 95 -4.84 3.76 -2.05
CA ARG A 95 -4.78 2.48 -2.75
C ARG A 95 -4.86 1.32 -1.77
N PHE A 96 -4.00 1.32 -0.74
CA PHE A 96 -3.99 0.27 0.27
C PHE A 96 -5.32 0.19 1.04
N ARG A 97 -5.90 1.32 1.43
CA ARG A 97 -7.23 1.35 2.08
C ARG A 97 -8.31 0.72 1.22
N ASN A 98 -8.29 0.95 -0.09
CA ASN A 98 -9.22 0.33 -1.03
C ASN A 98 -9.03 -1.18 -1.07
N TYR A 99 -7.78 -1.67 -1.14
CA TYR A 99 -7.49 -3.11 -1.08
C TYR A 99 -7.98 -3.74 0.23
N LEU A 100 -7.69 -3.11 1.35
CA LEU A 100 -8.14 -3.58 2.65
C LEU A 100 -9.67 -3.67 2.70
N ALA A 101 -10.38 -2.64 2.19
CA ALA A 101 -11.83 -2.63 2.10
C ALA A 101 -12.37 -3.76 1.22
N GLU A 102 -11.74 -4.04 0.08
CA GLU A 102 -12.12 -5.16 -0.79
C GLU A 102 -11.96 -6.51 -0.07
N HIS A 103 -10.87 -6.70 0.68
CA HIS A 103 -10.66 -7.92 1.45
C HIS A 103 -11.63 -8.08 2.63
N TYR A 104 -12.10 -6.98 3.23
CA TYR A 104 -13.15 -7.02 4.25
C TYR A 104 -14.53 -7.42 3.69
N LYS A 105 -14.79 -7.16 2.41
CA LYS A 105 -16.05 -7.54 1.75
C LYS A 105 -16.10 -9.03 1.35
N GLN A 106 -14.93 -9.67 1.21
CA GLN A 106 -14.81 -11.01 0.66
C GLN A 106 -14.85 -12.05 1.77
N GLU A 107 -15.64 -13.09 1.54
CA GLU A 107 -15.54 -14.34 2.29
C GLU A 107 -14.35 -15.16 1.78
N ASP A 108 -13.71 -15.89 2.68
CA ASP A 108 -12.60 -16.78 2.40
C ASP A 108 -13.05 -18.22 2.49
N GLU A 109 -12.62 -19.03 1.53
CA GLU A 109 -12.81 -20.47 1.56
C GLU A 109 -11.77 -21.08 2.49
N ILE A 110 -12.23 -21.83 3.51
CA ILE A 110 -11.41 -22.66 4.38
C ILE A 110 -11.85 -24.12 4.32
N GLU A 111 -10.91 -25.02 4.45
CA GLU A 111 -11.19 -26.44 4.54
C GLU A 111 -11.32 -26.86 6.03
N THR A 112 -12.41 -27.52 6.37
CA THR A 112 -12.70 -28.00 7.72
C THR A 112 -13.06 -29.49 7.66
N ASP A 113 -13.14 -30.14 8.81
CA ASP A 113 -13.58 -31.54 8.92
C ASP A 113 -15.00 -31.77 8.33
N LYS A 114 -15.78 -30.70 8.17
CA LYS A 114 -17.13 -30.70 7.56
C LYS A 114 -17.13 -30.33 6.09
N GLY A 115 -15.95 -30.19 5.48
CA GLY A 115 -15.76 -29.75 4.10
C GLY A 115 -15.47 -28.26 3.98
N LYS A 116 -15.61 -27.72 2.77
CA LYS A 116 -15.35 -26.30 2.46
C LYS A 116 -16.40 -25.39 3.09
N GLN A 117 -15.93 -24.34 3.73
CA GLN A 117 -16.76 -23.29 4.33
C GLN A 117 -16.30 -21.91 3.87
N TYR A 118 -17.25 -20.99 3.70
CA TYR A 118 -16.99 -19.60 3.36
C TYR A 118 -17.22 -18.76 4.62
N VAL A 119 -16.17 -18.07 5.06
CA VAL A 119 -16.15 -17.32 6.31
C VAL A 119 -15.41 -16.01 6.17
N ALA A 120 -15.80 -15.00 6.95
CA ALA A 120 -14.97 -13.83 7.15
C ALA A 120 -13.80 -14.20 8.07
N LEU A 121 -12.56 -14.01 7.61
CA LEU A 121 -11.35 -14.24 8.41
C LEU A 121 -10.87 -12.95 9.07
N PRO A 122 -10.29 -13.03 10.29
CA PRO A 122 -9.49 -11.93 10.83
C PRO A 122 -8.36 -11.57 9.88
N ILE A 123 -8.10 -10.26 9.71
CA ILE A 123 -7.08 -9.76 8.79
C ILE A 123 -5.84 -9.35 9.57
N ILE A 124 -4.68 -9.72 9.05
CA ILE A 124 -3.37 -9.20 9.46
C ILE A 124 -2.79 -8.45 8.27
N THR A 125 -2.28 -7.25 8.52
CA THR A 125 -1.56 -6.47 7.51
C THR A 125 -0.08 -6.38 7.83
N ILE A 126 0.77 -6.51 6.82
CA ILE A 126 2.22 -6.35 6.93
C ILE A 126 2.65 -5.27 5.92
N TYR A 127 3.27 -4.22 6.43
CA TYR A 127 3.80 -3.13 5.62
C TYR A 127 5.32 -3.15 5.63
N LEU A 128 5.93 -3.30 4.45
CA LEU A 128 7.37 -3.14 4.25
C LEU A 128 7.61 -1.75 3.67
N LEU A 129 7.99 -0.79 4.52
CA LEU A 129 8.11 0.62 4.14
C LEU A 129 9.53 0.95 3.70
N GLY A 130 9.69 1.47 2.49
CA GLY A 130 10.95 2.04 1.96
C GLY A 130 11.30 3.43 2.50
N PHE A 131 10.57 3.92 3.51
CA PHE A 131 10.77 5.23 4.13
C PHE A 131 10.60 5.16 5.66
N LYS A 132 11.07 6.21 6.34
CA LYS A 132 10.97 6.33 7.81
C LYS A 132 9.67 7.02 8.21
N LEU A 133 8.98 6.47 9.20
CA LEU A 133 7.84 7.12 9.86
C LEU A 133 8.33 8.20 10.82
N GLN A 134 7.55 9.28 10.96
CA GLN A 134 7.83 10.32 11.95
C GLN A 134 7.54 9.78 13.35
N ASN A 135 8.43 10.11 14.31
CA ASN A 135 8.30 9.75 15.73
C ASN A 135 8.25 8.23 16.02
N VAL A 136 8.77 7.42 15.09
CA VAL A 136 8.86 5.95 15.26
C VAL A 136 10.28 5.53 14.93
N ASP A 137 11.09 5.24 15.96
CA ASP A 137 12.53 4.97 15.80
C ASP A 137 12.93 3.49 15.79
N THR A 138 11.94 2.58 15.80
CA THR A 138 12.17 1.13 15.70
C THR A 138 12.14 0.64 14.25
N PRO A 139 12.96 -0.34 13.85
CA PRO A 139 12.89 -0.93 12.52
C PRO A 139 11.61 -1.74 12.27
N ALA A 140 11.01 -2.31 13.32
CA ALA A 140 9.78 -3.07 13.23
C ALA A 140 8.87 -2.78 14.43
N LEU A 141 7.57 -2.70 14.19
CA LEU A 141 6.58 -2.53 15.25
C LEU A 141 5.29 -3.30 14.92
N LYS A 142 4.61 -3.74 15.97
CA LYS A 142 3.25 -4.29 15.90
C LYS A 142 2.26 -3.24 16.39
N VAL A 143 1.19 -3.04 15.63
CA VAL A 143 -0.01 -2.29 16.04
C VAL A 143 -1.09 -3.31 16.37
N ALA A 144 -1.49 -3.37 17.63
CA ALA A 144 -2.44 -4.35 18.13
C ALA A 144 -3.65 -3.68 18.78
N THR A 145 -4.79 -4.35 18.73
CA THR A 145 -6.02 -3.93 19.38
C THR A 145 -5.97 -4.29 20.87
N GLN A 146 -6.41 -3.38 21.73
CA GLN A 146 -6.64 -3.62 23.15
C GLN A 146 -8.13 -3.50 23.48
N TYR A 147 -8.62 -4.38 24.33
CA TYR A 147 -9.98 -4.32 24.87
C TYR A 147 -9.94 -3.56 26.20
N ILE A 148 -10.61 -2.42 26.26
CA ILE A 148 -10.67 -1.58 27.45
C ILE A 148 -12.12 -1.50 27.91
N ASN A 149 -12.37 -1.89 29.17
CA ASN A 149 -13.69 -1.70 29.76
C ASN A 149 -13.97 -0.19 29.94
N GLN A 150 -14.97 0.31 29.25
CA GLN A 150 -15.30 1.74 29.27
C GLN A 150 -15.91 2.23 30.59
N VAL A 151 -16.29 1.31 31.49
CA VAL A 151 -16.88 1.67 32.80
C VAL A 151 -15.81 1.93 33.85
N ASN A 152 -14.77 1.07 33.89
CA ASN A 152 -13.72 1.15 34.90
C ASN A 152 -12.30 1.40 34.34
N HIS A 153 -12.18 1.52 33.00
CA HIS A 153 -10.93 1.75 32.24
C HIS A 153 -9.87 0.65 32.40
N GLU A 154 -10.26 -0.53 32.82
CA GLU A 154 -9.34 -1.69 32.91
C GLU A 154 -9.11 -2.32 31.54
N VAL A 155 -7.84 -2.71 31.29
CA VAL A 155 -7.49 -3.53 30.11
C VAL A 155 -7.95 -4.95 30.34
N MET A 156 -8.76 -5.46 29.41
CA MET A 156 -9.34 -6.80 29.48
C MET A 156 -8.53 -7.77 28.63
N ASN A 157 -8.14 -8.89 29.21
CA ASN A 157 -7.46 -9.97 28.47
C ASN A 157 -8.50 -10.97 27.94
N ILE A 158 -9.26 -10.54 26.93
CA ILE A 158 -10.30 -11.35 26.27
C ILE A 158 -10.09 -11.31 24.76
N LYS A 159 -10.67 -12.27 24.05
CA LYS A 159 -10.82 -12.29 22.60
C LYS A 159 -12.29 -12.41 22.23
N SER A 160 -12.72 -11.71 21.19
CA SER A 160 -14.06 -11.81 20.64
C SER A 160 -13.97 -12.03 19.14
N ASP A 161 -14.48 -13.14 18.64
CA ASP A 161 -14.49 -13.48 17.22
C ASP A 161 -15.10 -12.36 16.35
N LEU A 162 -16.17 -11.72 16.83
CA LEU A 162 -16.78 -10.60 16.14
C LEU A 162 -15.81 -9.40 16.03
N ILE A 163 -15.11 -9.05 17.11
CA ILE A 163 -14.22 -7.87 17.13
C ILE A 163 -12.97 -8.15 16.32
N GLU A 164 -12.38 -9.35 16.42
CA GLU A 164 -11.21 -9.75 15.63
C GLU A 164 -11.49 -9.67 14.11
N LYS A 165 -12.72 -9.97 13.68
CA LYS A 165 -13.15 -9.86 12.28
C LYS A 165 -13.49 -8.44 11.85
N LEU A 166 -13.75 -7.50 12.76
CA LEU A 166 -14.05 -6.10 12.49
C LEU A 166 -12.83 -5.18 12.60
N THR A 167 -11.73 -5.71 13.15
CA THR A 167 -10.46 -4.99 13.32
C THR A 167 -9.35 -5.77 12.64
N HIS A 168 -8.14 -5.20 12.61
CA HIS A 168 -6.96 -5.91 12.12
C HIS A 168 -5.72 -5.53 12.92
N GLU A 169 -4.80 -6.46 13.02
CA GLU A 169 -3.44 -6.19 13.48
C GLU A 169 -2.57 -5.75 12.32
N SER A 170 -1.63 -4.85 12.59
CA SER A 170 -0.67 -4.39 11.58
C SER A 170 0.76 -4.59 12.06
N TYR A 171 1.60 -5.12 11.19
CA TYR A 171 3.05 -5.21 11.37
C TYR A 171 3.72 -4.27 10.39
N ILE A 172 4.54 -3.38 10.89
CA ILE A 172 5.16 -2.33 10.10
C ILE A 172 6.68 -2.47 10.21
N VAL A 173 7.34 -2.66 9.08
CA VAL A 173 8.80 -2.73 8.96
C VAL A 173 9.29 -1.50 8.21
N GLN A 174 10.14 -0.72 8.86
CA GLN A 174 10.80 0.45 8.28
C GLN A 174 12.17 0.03 7.72
N ILE A 175 12.23 -0.34 6.45
CA ILE A 175 13.44 -0.84 5.80
C ILE A 175 14.65 0.08 5.99
N PRO A 176 14.55 1.44 5.89
CA PRO A 176 15.70 2.33 6.10
C PRO A 176 16.17 2.43 7.57
N ARG A 177 15.52 1.73 8.50
CA ARG A 177 15.95 1.65 9.91
C ARG A 177 16.52 0.27 10.26
N ILE A 178 16.55 -0.66 9.32
CA ILE A 178 17.15 -1.97 9.54
C ILE A 178 18.66 -1.78 9.64
N GLU A 179 19.18 -2.14 10.80
CA GLU A 179 20.59 -2.31 11.07
C GLU A 179 20.80 -3.78 11.42
N ALA A 180 21.54 -4.51 10.59
CA ALA A 180 21.70 -5.95 10.76
C ALA A 180 22.55 -6.28 11.99
N LYS A 181 21.95 -6.30 13.16
CA LYS A 181 22.58 -6.72 14.43
C LYS A 181 22.62 -8.24 14.60
N LEU A 182 21.75 -8.97 13.90
CA LEU A 182 21.66 -10.43 13.82
C LEU A 182 21.46 -11.16 15.17
N ASN A 183 21.00 -10.46 16.19
CA ASN A 183 20.83 -11.02 17.54
C ASN A 183 19.56 -11.87 17.67
N THR A 184 18.54 -11.56 16.88
CA THR A 184 17.24 -12.25 16.92
C THR A 184 16.92 -12.85 15.56
N ARG A 185 16.01 -13.84 15.55
CA ARG A 185 15.50 -14.45 14.31
C ARG A 185 14.89 -13.38 13.37
N LEU A 186 14.20 -12.39 13.92
CA LEU A 186 13.62 -11.28 13.16
C LEU A 186 14.73 -10.40 12.56
N GLU A 187 15.75 -10.01 13.31
CA GLU A 187 16.87 -9.22 12.79
C GLU A 187 17.63 -9.97 11.68
N GLN A 188 17.82 -11.27 11.83
CA GLN A 188 18.42 -12.12 10.79
C GLN A 188 17.57 -12.12 9.50
N LEU A 189 16.24 -12.31 9.60
CA LEU A 189 15.35 -12.23 8.46
C LEU A 189 15.38 -10.85 7.81
N LEU A 190 15.26 -9.79 8.61
CA LEU A 190 15.23 -8.41 8.11
C LEU A 190 16.56 -7.99 7.48
N SER A 191 17.70 -8.63 7.81
CA SER A 191 19.00 -8.32 7.21
C SER A 191 19.02 -8.46 5.67
N PHE A 192 18.21 -9.34 5.10
CA PHE A 192 18.06 -9.44 3.64
C PHE A 192 17.46 -8.18 3.02
N PHE A 193 16.62 -7.46 3.77
CA PHE A 193 15.94 -6.24 3.32
C PHE A 193 16.77 -4.98 3.53
N GLU A 194 17.89 -5.04 4.24
CA GLU A 194 18.80 -3.89 4.42
C GLU A 194 19.24 -3.35 3.06
N GLN A 195 19.11 -2.02 2.86
CA GLN A 195 19.38 -1.36 1.58
C GLN A 195 20.79 -0.79 1.51
N ASN A 196 21.78 -1.62 1.75
CA ASN A 196 23.21 -1.32 1.60
C ASN A 196 23.86 -2.33 0.64
N TYR A 197 25.11 -2.08 0.29
CA TYR A 197 25.97 -2.99 -0.46
C TYR A 197 25.46 -3.37 -1.86
N PHE A 198 24.94 -2.40 -2.61
CA PHE A 198 24.58 -2.62 -4.01
C PHE A 198 25.81 -2.84 -4.90
N THR A 199 25.74 -3.82 -5.79
CA THR A 199 26.78 -4.14 -6.78
C THR A 199 26.49 -3.51 -8.13
N ASP A 200 25.26 -3.03 -8.34
CA ASP A 200 24.81 -2.36 -9.55
C ASP A 200 24.14 -1.02 -9.26
N SER A 201 24.18 -0.09 -10.21
CA SER A 201 23.51 1.20 -10.11
C SER A 201 21.99 1.11 -10.16
N SER A 202 21.45 -0.06 -10.52
CA SER A 202 20.02 -0.28 -10.64
C SER A 202 19.34 -0.49 -9.27
N GLY A 203 20.09 -0.90 -8.26
CA GLY A 203 19.58 -1.27 -6.94
C GLY A 203 18.83 -2.61 -6.93
N LEU A 204 18.94 -3.41 -8.00
CA LEU A 204 18.30 -4.73 -8.11
C LEU A 204 19.15 -5.85 -7.54
N ILE A 205 20.49 -5.70 -7.61
CA ILE A 205 21.48 -6.69 -7.18
C ILE A 205 22.33 -6.10 -6.09
N LYS A 206 22.52 -6.87 -5.02
CA LYS A 206 23.34 -6.43 -3.88
C LYS A 206 24.20 -7.55 -3.33
N GLU A 207 25.27 -7.22 -2.63
CA GLU A 207 26.06 -8.14 -1.87
C GLU A 207 25.46 -8.37 -0.48
N TYR A 208 25.27 -9.63 -0.10
CA TYR A 208 24.88 -10.02 1.24
C TYR A 208 26.15 -10.39 2.05
N PRO A 209 26.54 -9.57 3.04
CA PRO A 209 27.83 -9.74 3.72
C PRO A 209 27.75 -10.60 4.98
N TYR A 210 26.53 -10.94 5.44
CA TYR A 210 26.32 -11.54 6.76
C TYR A 210 26.45 -13.07 6.74
N PRO A 211 26.86 -13.70 7.87
CA PRO A 211 26.91 -15.14 8.00
C PRO A 211 25.51 -15.77 7.95
N LEU A 212 25.43 -16.97 7.43
CA LEU A 212 24.21 -17.77 7.33
C LEU A 212 24.30 -18.94 8.31
N GLU A 213 23.69 -18.78 9.49
CA GLU A 213 23.86 -19.73 10.59
C GLU A 213 22.83 -20.85 10.59
N ASN A 214 21.64 -20.63 10.01
CA ASN A 214 20.59 -21.65 9.97
C ASN A 214 20.15 -22.00 8.54
N ASP A 215 19.57 -23.19 8.38
CA ASP A 215 19.22 -23.74 7.07
C ASP A 215 18.11 -22.96 6.35
N LEU A 216 17.21 -22.31 7.07
CA LEU A 216 16.16 -21.48 6.46
C LEU A 216 16.73 -20.16 5.95
N MET A 217 17.69 -19.56 6.68
CA MET A 217 18.41 -18.38 6.20
C MET A 217 19.25 -18.71 4.97
N LYS A 218 19.89 -19.89 4.94
CA LYS A 218 20.58 -20.38 3.74
C LYS A 218 19.61 -20.54 2.57
N LEU A 219 18.45 -21.15 2.80
CA LEU A 219 17.45 -21.34 1.77
C LEU A 219 16.99 -19.99 1.15
N ILE A 220 16.74 -18.97 1.98
CA ILE A 220 16.42 -17.63 1.51
C ILE A 220 17.57 -17.03 0.70
N ALA A 221 18.79 -17.12 1.22
CA ALA A 221 19.98 -16.61 0.54
C ALA A 221 20.20 -17.29 -0.82
N ASP A 222 20.06 -18.61 -0.89
CA ASP A 222 20.21 -19.39 -2.11
C ASP A 222 19.14 -19.03 -3.14
N GLU A 223 17.88 -18.88 -2.72
CA GLU A 223 16.79 -18.44 -3.59
C GLU A 223 17.05 -17.02 -4.12
N LEU A 224 17.40 -16.08 -3.26
CA LEU A 224 17.73 -14.71 -3.66
C LEU A 224 18.99 -14.66 -4.53
N HIS A 225 19.97 -15.56 -4.31
CA HIS A 225 21.15 -15.69 -5.16
C HIS A 225 20.76 -16.16 -6.55
N TYR A 226 19.95 -17.20 -6.64
CA TYR A 226 19.42 -17.70 -7.91
C TYR A 226 18.69 -16.59 -8.68
N LEU A 227 17.76 -15.89 -8.01
CA LEU A 227 17.03 -14.77 -8.62
C LEU A 227 17.93 -13.62 -9.08
N GLY A 228 19.05 -13.39 -8.38
CA GLY A 228 20.02 -12.34 -8.70
C GLY A 228 21.07 -12.73 -9.75
N THR A 229 21.23 -14.01 -10.07
CA THR A 229 22.29 -14.49 -10.98
C THR A 229 21.78 -15.19 -12.24
N ASP A 230 20.53 -15.66 -12.24
CA ASP A 230 19.90 -16.25 -13.42
C ASP A 230 19.63 -15.20 -14.50
N PRO A 231 20.13 -15.37 -15.74
CA PRO A 231 20.00 -14.36 -16.79
C PRO A 231 18.56 -14.06 -17.19
N GLN A 232 17.66 -15.06 -17.16
CA GLN A 232 16.25 -14.84 -17.50
C GLN A 232 15.56 -14.03 -16.41
N LYS A 233 15.82 -14.35 -15.14
CA LYS A 233 15.29 -13.61 -14.00
C LYS A 233 15.77 -12.15 -13.98
N GLN A 234 17.05 -11.93 -14.28
CA GLN A 234 17.60 -10.58 -14.41
C GLN A 234 16.92 -9.78 -15.53
N GLN A 235 16.62 -10.41 -16.67
CA GLN A 235 15.90 -9.76 -17.75
C GLN A 235 14.48 -9.34 -17.31
N TYR A 236 13.76 -10.19 -16.59
CA TYR A 236 12.45 -9.84 -16.03
C TYR A 236 12.53 -8.67 -15.05
N LEU A 237 13.51 -8.67 -14.14
CA LEU A 237 13.74 -7.58 -13.19
C LEU A 237 14.04 -6.24 -13.89
N ALA A 238 14.85 -6.28 -14.95
CA ALA A 238 15.15 -5.09 -15.74
C ALA A 238 13.89 -4.54 -16.45
N THR A 239 13.06 -5.43 -16.99
CA THR A 239 11.80 -5.07 -17.64
C THR A 239 10.81 -4.46 -16.63
N GLU A 240 10.64 -5.07 -15.45
CA GLU A 240 9.79 -4.52 -14.38
C GLU A 240 10.25 -3.13 -13.97
N LYS A 241 11.57 -2.94 -13.79
CA LYS A 241 12.12 -1.65 -13.42
C LYS A 241 11.85 -0.58 -14.46
N GLU A 242 11.99 -0.91 -15.75
CA GLU A 242 11.72 0.04 -16.83
C GLU A 242 10.22 0.37 -16.89
N ALA A 243 9.33 -0.62 -16.76
CA ALA A 243 7.90 -0.39 -16.67
C ALA A 243 7.53 0.53 -15.50
N MET A 244 8.13 0.33 -14.32
CA MET A 244 7.94 1.19 -13.16
C MET A 244 8.48 2.60 -13.37
N ARG A 245 9.58 2.76 -14.13
CA ARG A 245 10.13 4.08 -14.49
C ARG A 245 9.17 4.86 -15.37
N VAL A 246 8.65 4.21 -16.41
CA VAL A 246 7.64 4.80 -17.31
C VAL A 246 6.39 5.21 -16.54
N TYR A 247 5.85 4.30 -15.74
CA TYR A 247 4.66 4.56 -14.91
C TYR A 247 4.84 5.75 -13.95
N LYS A 248 6.00 5.85 -13.29
CA LYS A 248 6.27 7.00 -12.41
C LYS A 248 6.35 8.31 -13.17
N HIS A 249 6.86 8.27 -14.39
CA HIS A 249 6.91 9.47 -15.25
C HIS A 249 5.49 9.91 -15.63
N GLU A 250 4.65 8.98 -16.06
CA GLU A 250 3.25 9.25 -16.39
C GLU A 250 2.45 9.79 -15.19
N LEU A 251 2.64 9.21 -14.00
CA LEU A 251 2.03 9.72 -12.78
C LEU A 251 2.46 11.15 -12.45
N PHE A 252 3.75 11.45 -12.62
CA PHE A 252 4.27 12.78 -12.38
C PHE A 252 3.67 13.81 -13.35
N GLU A 253 3.52 13.47 -14.62
CA GLU A 253 2.84 14.32 -15.61
C GLU A 253 1.38 14.59 -15.25
N ILE A 254 0.65 13.54 -14.82
CA ILE A 254 -0.73 13.67 -14.35
C ILE A 254 -0.82 14.56 -13.10
N GLU A 255 0.10 14.40 -12.14
CA GLU A 255 0.12 15.23 -10.93
C GLU A 255 0.37 16.70 -11.27
N LEU A 256 1.24 17.00 -12.22
CA LEU A 256 1.46 18.37 -12.73
C LEU A 256 0.19 18.94 -13.36
N GLU A 257 -0.47 18.18 -14.23
CA GLU A 257 -1.71 18.61 -14.89
C GLU A 257 -2.84 18.87 -13.86
N VAL A 258 -2.97 18.01 -12.87
CA VAL A 258 -3.94 18.19 -11.77
C VAL A 258 -3.66 19.48 -10.98
N GLU A 259 -2.39 19.79 -10.70
CA GLU A 259 -2.03 20.99 -9.96
C GLU A 259 -2.26 22.27 -10.81
N GLU A 260 -1.95 22.24 -12.09
CA GLU A 260 -2.26 23.33 -13.03
C GLU A 260 -3.78 23.57 -13.11
N ASN A 261 -4.56 22.49 -13.21
CA ASN A 261 -6.01 22.58 -13.24
C ASN A 261 -6.61 23.14 -11.94
N LYS A 262 -6.04 22.80 -10.77
CA LYS A 262 -6.44 23.41 -9.48
C LYS A 262 -6.19 24.90 -9.45
N ILE A 263 -5.01 25.33 -9.89
CA ILE A 263 -4.65 26.77 -9.97
C ILE A 263 -5.59 27.51 -10.92
N ALA A 264 -5.90 26.93 -12.08
CA ALA A 264 -6.83 27.49 -13.04
C ALA A 264 -8.27 27.61 -12.44
N LEU A 265 -8.73 26.58 -11.72
CA LEU A 265 -10.02 26.57 -11.06
C LEU A 265 -10.13 27.63 -9.96
N GLU A 266 -9.08 27.85 -9.19
CA GLU A 266 -9.05 28.92 -8.18
C GLU A 266 -9.12 30.31 -8.80
N LYS A 267 -8.40 30.53 -9.91
CA LYS A 267 -8.50 31.78 -10.68
C LYS A 267 -9.91 32.00 -11.21
N MET A 268 -10.52 30.98 -11.80
CA MET A 268 -11.89 31.08 -12.30
C MET A 268 -12.91 31.38 -11.19
N LYS A 269 -12.79 30.76 -10.01
CA LYS A 269 -13.64 31.05 -8.86
C LYS A 269 -13.55 32.50 -8.43
N LYS A 270 -12.33 33.05 -8.40
CA LYS A 270 -12.08 34.46 -8.05
C LYS A 270 -12.74 35.42 -9.04
N THR A 271 -12.56 35.18 -10.34
CA THR A 271 -13.20 35.94 -11.41
C THR A 271 -14.73 35.87 -11.36
N LEU A 272 -15.27 34.67 -11.04
CA LEU A 272 -16.72 34.49 -10.88
C LEU A 272 -17.27 35.30 -9.72
N GLU A 273 -16.57 35.38 -8.62
CA GLU A 273 -16.96 36.15 -7.44
C GLU A 273 -16.90 37.65 -7.70
N GLU A 274 -15.90 38.15 -8.41
CA GLU A 274 -15.80 39.55 -8.88
C GLU A 274 -16.93 39.90 -9.86
N ASN A 275 -17.24 39.02 -10.79
CA ASN A 275 -18.34 39.20 -11.74
C ASN A 275 -19.71 39.23 -11.02
N LYS A 276 -19.93 38.37 -10.02
CA LYS A 276 -21.16 38.42 -9.21
C LYS A 276 -21.35 39.78 -8.52
N LYS A 277 -20.30 40.29 -7.87
CA LYS A 277 -20.36 41.62 -7.24
C LYS A 277 -20.69 42.72 -8.25
N THR A 278 -20.06 42.66 -9.43
CA THR A 278 -20.33 43.63 -10.50
C THR A 278 -21.78 43.55 -11.01
N ILE A 279 -22.35 42.35 -11.10
CA ILE A 279 -23.75 42.15 -11.47
C ILE A 279 -24.69 42.73 -10.39
N GLU A 280 -24.46 42.43 -9.12
CA GLU A 280 -25.23 42.94 -7.99
C GLU A 280 -25.22 44.50 -7.95
N GLU A 281 -24.07 45.14 -8.19
CA GLU A 281 -23.95 46.59 -8.27
C GLU A 281 -24.74 47.15 -9.46
N LYS A 282 -24.68 46.51 -10.62
CA LYS A 282 -25.44 46.94 -11.81
C LYS A 282 -26.94 46.75 -11.62
N ASP A 283 -27.38 45.65 -11.02
CA ASP A 283 -28.79 45.40 -10.73
C ASP A 283 -29.38 46.44 -9.76
N LYS A 284 -28.58 46.82 -8.74
CA LYS A 284 -28.97 47.89 -7.82
C LYS A 284 -29.07 49.26 -8.52
N ALA A 285 -28.11 49.60 -9.36
CA ALA A 285 -28.13 50.83 -10.16
C ALA A 285 -29.30 50.85 -11.15
N LEU A 286 -29.62 49.71 -11.75
CA LEU A 286 -30.78 49.57 -12.62
C LEU A 286 -32.08 49.76 -11.88
N GLN A 287 -32.22 49.19 -10.68
CA GLN A 287 -33.42 49.37 -9.84
C GLN A 287 -33.59 50.82 -9.41
N ASP A 288 -32.53 51.51 -8.97
CA ASP A 288 -32.54 52.93 -8.62
C ASP A 288 -32.93 53.82 -9.84
N ALA A 289 -32.52 53.46 -11.06
CA ALA A 289 -32.93 54.17 -12.25
C ALA A 289 -34.41 53.97 -12.62
N LEU A 290 -34.90 52.74 -12.47
CA LEU A 290 -36.32 52.41 -12.67
C LEU A 290 -37.23 53.12 -11.69
N ASP A 291 -36.84 53.20 -10.42
CA ASP A 291 -37.60 53.91 -9.39
C ASP A 291 -37.68 55.43 -9.70
N LYS A 292 -36.60 56.04 -10.16
CA LYS A 292 -36.61 57.44 -10.62
C LYS A 292 -37.52 57.67 -11.82
N ILE A 293 -37.53 56.79 -12.78
CA ILE A 293 -38.43 56.88 -13.95
C ILE A 293 -39.88 56.81 -13.49
N ALA A 294 -40.19 55.86 -12.60
CA ALA A 294 -41.54 55.72 -12.04
C ALA A 294 -42.01 56.97 -11.25
N GLU A 295 -41.09 57.65 -10.54
CA GLU A 295 -41.35 58.90 -9.84
C GLU A 295 -41.61 60.05 -10.84
N PHE A 296 -40.82 60.15 -11.88
CA PHE A 296 -41.05 61.13 -12.95
C PHE A 296 -42.40 60.96 -13.66
N GLU A 297 -42.79 59.70 -13.92
CA GLU A 297 -44.10 59.42 -14.57
C GLU A 297 -45.28 59.75 -13.65
N ARG A 298 -45.19 59.52 -12.33
CA ARG A 298 -46.20 59.93 -11.35
C ARG A 298 -46.35 61.44 -11.30
N ASN A 299 -45.25 62.20 -11.16
CA ASN A 299 -45.25 63.62 -11.11
C ASN A 299 -45.80 64.30 -12.40
N LYS A 300 -45.62 63.62 -13.56
CA LYS A 300 -46.18 64.09 -14.84
C LYS A 300 -47.71 63.93 -14.92
N ASN A 301 -48.20 62.81 -14.37
CA ASN A 301 -49.66 62.53 -14.32
C ASN A 301 -50.44 63.40 -13.28
N ASP A 302 -49.74 63.80 -12.21
CA ASP A 302 -50.35 64.74 -11.18
C ASP A 302 -50.33 66.19 -11.61
N SER A 303 -49.69 66.53 -12.74
CA SER A 303 -49.56 67.87 -13.29
C SER A 303 -50.51 68.14 -14.48
N GLN A 304 -51.34 67.20 -14.85
CA GLN A 304 -52.43 67.31 -15.81
C GLN A 304 -53.81 67.34 -15.11
#